data_39cbd793b07b57846866da23f5e794e9
#
_entry.id   39cbd793b07b57846866da23f5e794e9
#
_cell.length_a   1.000
_cell.length_b   1.000
_cell.length_c   1.000
_cell.angle_alpha   90.00
_cell.angle_beta   90.00
_cell.angle_gamma   90.00
#
_symmetry.space_group_name_H-M   'P 1'
#
loop_
_entity.id
_entity.type
_entity.pdbx_description
1 polymer ?
#
loop_
_entity_poly.entity_id
_entity_poly.type
_entity_poly.pdbx_seq_one_letter_code
_entity_poly.pdbx_strand_id
1 'polypeptide(L)'
;MDMRKTLFLTAFLMIFGLSEAIYAQKKPIEINKQDFISKVINYEDLNGSWQYLGDKPAIVEFYADWCPPCKVMASVLKDLAKEYAGKMDVYKINVDKQKELSKEIGIASIPTIFICPVGKQPLVVSGAVSKETLQMYIEEELFGNISE
;
A
#
# COMPACT_ATOMS: atom_id res chain seq x y z
N MET A 1 -7.98 40.20 -31.98
CA MET A 1 -7.31 39.25 -31.10
C MET A 1 -7.15 37.93 -31.86
N ASP A 2 -5.91 37.54 -32.11
CA ASP A 2 -5.58 36.51 -33.09
C ASP A 2 -5.99 35.13 -32.60
N MET A 3 -6.93 34.50 -33.28
CA MET A 3 -7.53 33.19 -32.93
C MET A 3 -6.47 32.07 -32.78
N ARG A 4 -5.30 32.23 -33.41
CA ARG A 4 -4.16 31.31 -33.30
C ARG A 4 -3.45 31.42 -31.95
N LYS A 5 -3.41 32.60 -31.31
CA LYS A 5 -2.80 32.82 -30.00
C LYS A 5 -3.65 32.28 -28.85
N THR A 6 -4.98 32.34 -28.98
CA THR A 6 -5.90 31.75 -28.01
C THR A 6 -5.86 30.23 -28.02
N LEU A 7 -5.67 29.61 -29.20
CA LEU A 7 -5.60 28.14 -29.33
C LEU A 7 -4.33 27.57 -28.66
N PHE A 8 -3.19 28.27 -28.77
CA PHE A 8 -1.94 27.86 -28.11
C PHE A 8 -1.98 28.07 -26.59
N LEU A 9 -2.69 29.07 -26.10
CA LEU A 9 -2.81 29.35 -24.68
C LEU A 9 -3.71 28.30 -23.97
N THR A 10 -4.79 27.86 -24.64
CA THR A 10 -5.68 26.82 -24.10
C THR A 10 -5.04 25.44 -24.14
N ALA A 11 -4.25 25.10 -25.17
CA ALA A 11 -3.49 23.87 -25.25
C ALA A 11 -2.38 23.77 -24.18
N PHE A 12 -1.72 24.89 -23.88
CA PHE A 12 -0.67 24.97 -22.86
C PHE A 12 -1.25 24.78 -21.44
N LEU A 13 -2.43 25.32 -21.16
CA LEU A 13 -3.11 25.16 -19.86
C LEU A 13 -3.62 23.73 -19.64
N MET A 14 -4.01 22.99 -20.69
CA MET A 14 -4.44 21.59 -20.57
C MET A 14 -3.27 20.63 -20.28
N ILE A 15 -2.06 20.94 -20.77
CA ILE A 15 -0.88 20.08 -20.51
C ILE A 15 -0.37 20.24 -19.08
N PHE A 16 -0.55 21.42 -18.47
CA PHE A 16 -0.09 21.69 -17.08
C PHE A 16 -1.03 21.08 -16.02
N GLY A 17 -2.31 20.87 -16.35
CA GLY A 17 -3.31 20.31 -15.43
C GLY A 17 -3.21 18.78 -15.24
N LEU A 18 -2.52 18.05 -16.13
CA LEU A 18 -2.38 16.58 -16.08
C LEU A 18 -1.19 16.11 -15.23
N SER A 19 -0.28 16.99 -14.84
CA SER A 19 0.93 16.58 -14.12
C SER A 19 0.74 16.48 -12.60
N GLU A 20 -0.31 17.05 -12.03
CA GLU A 20 -0.55 17.01 -10.57
C GLU A 20 -1.19 15.72 -10.07
N ALA A 21 -1.89 14.96 -10.93
CA ALA A 21 -2.54 13.70 -10.55
C ALA A 21 -1.56 12.54 -10.29
N ILE A 22 -0.30 12.66 -10.75
CA ILE A 22 0.70 11.58 -10.64
C ILE A 22 1.46 11.61 -9.29
N TYR A 23 1.39 12.71 -8.55
CA TYR A 23 2.14 12.90 -7.30
C TYR A 23 1.36 12.60 -6.01
N ALA A 24 0.11 12.10 -6.08
CA ALA A 24 -0.81 12.08 -4.94
C ALA A 24 -0.58 10.96 -3.91
N GLN A 25 0.28 9.97 -4.13
CA GLN A 25 0.46 8.87 -3.19
C GLN A 25 1.88 8.75 -2.65
N LYS A 26 2.21 9.62 -1.70
CA LYS A 26 3.52 9.60 -1.02
C LYS A 26 3.45 9.25 0.47
N LYS A 27 2.31 8.76 0.95
CA LYS A 27 2.11 8.39 2.37
C LYS A 27 1.26 7.13 2.48
N PRO A 28 1.50 6.29 3.51
CA PRO A 28 0.60 5.18 3.82
C PRO A 28 -0.84 5.67 4.04
N ILE A 29 -1.81 4.94 3.49
CA ILE A 29 -3.24 5.25 3.57
C ILE A 29 -3.85 4.37 4.66
N GLU A 30 -4.52 4.99 5.65
CA GLU A 30 -5.30 4.25 6.63
C GLU A 30 -6.60 3.74 5.99
N ILE A 31 -6.84 2.43 6.09
CA ILE A 31 -8.01 1.76 5.53
C ILE A 31 -8.79 1.03 6.63
N ASN A 32 -10.08 0.84 6.41
CA ASN A 32 -10.98 0.12 7.30
C ASN A 32 -11.28 -1.32 6.79
N LYS A 33 -12.13 -2.06 7.53
CA LYS A 33 -12.54 -3.44 7.17
C LYS A 33 -13.13 -3.51 5.76
N GLN A 34 -14.01 -2.59 5.40
CA GLN A 34 -14.68 -2.59 4.08
C GLN A 34 -13.68 -2.34 2.94
N ASP A 35 -12.73 -1.42 3.14
CA ASP A 35 -11.63 -1.20 2.20
C ASP A 35 -10.74 -2.43 2.07
N PHE A 36 -10.45 -3.11 3.19
CA PHE A 36 -9.64 -4.32 3.19
C PHE A 36 -10.29 -5.43 2.35
N ILE A 37 -11.59 -5.69 2.58
CA ILE A 37 -12.37 -6.71 1.84
C ILE A 37 -12.44 -6.39 0.35
N SER A 38 -12.61 -5.12 -0.01
CA SER A 38 -12.79 -4.72 -1.41
C SER A 38 -11.49 -4.49 -2.19
N LYS A 39 -10.38 -4.15 -1.52
CA LYS A 39 -9.12 -3.75 -2.16
C LYS A 39 -7.94 -4.68 -1.90
N VAL A 40 -7.99 -5.44 -0.79
CA VAL A 40 -6.86 -6.27 -0.37
C VAL A 40 -7.21 -7.75 -0.51
N ILE A 41 -8.09 -8.27 0.34
CA ILE A 41 -8.48 -9.68 0.33
C ILE A 41 -9.94 -9.81 0.73
N ASN A 42 -10.76 -10.42 -0.11
CA ASN A 42 -12.11 -10.81 0.27
C ASN A 42 -12.10 -12.17 0.99
N TYR A 43 -11.80 -12.15 2.29
CA TYR A 43 -11.77 -13.34 3.12
C TYR A 43 -13.18 -13.85 3.51
N GLU A 44 -14.23 -13.07 3.26
CA GLU A 44 -15.64 -13.47 3.48
C GLU A 44 -16.18 -14.37 2.35
N ASP A 45 -15.52 -14.41 1.21
CA ASP A 45 -15.85 -15.32 0.13
C ASP A 45 -15.33 -16.71 0.46
N LEU A 46 -16.24 -17.62 0.86
CA LEU A 46 -15.93 -19.00 1.26
C LEU A 46 -15.33 -19.85 0.11
N ASN A 47 -15.47 -19.41 -1.14
CA ASN A 47 -14.86 -20.02 -2.32
C ASN A 47 -13.58 -19.31 -2.73
N GLY A 48 -13.27 -18.19 -2.08
CA GLY A 48 -12.12 -17.34 -2.39
C GLY A 48 -10.83 -17.94 -1.87
N SER A 49 -9.81 -17.89 -2.68
CA SER A 49 -8.44 -18.03 -2.22
C SER A 49 -8.03 -16.74 -1.52
N TRP A 50 -7.11 -16.83 -0.56
CA TRP A 50 -6.47 -15.67 0.06
C TRP A 50 -5.57 -14.92 -0.95
N GLN A 51 -6.16 -14.49 -2.05
CA GLN A 51 -5.46 -13.78 -3.11
C GLN A 51 -5.66 -12.29 -2.97
N TYR A 52 -4.60 -11.54 -3.22
CA TYR A 52 -4.66 -10.09 -3.29
C TYR A 52 -5.49 -9.63 -4.49
N LEU A 53 -6.39 -8.67 -4.25
CA LEU A 53 -7.38 -8.21 -5.23
C LEU A 53 -6.91 -6.99 -6.04
N GLY A 54 -5.89 -6.28 -5.58
CA GLY A 54 -5.44 -5.05 -6.24
C GLY A 54 -4.75 -5.30 -7.58
N ASP A 55 -4.79 -4.28 -8.43
CA ASP A 55 -4.15 -4.24 -9.75
C ASP A 55 -2.68 -3.77 -9.71
N LYS A 56 -2.25 -3.20 -8.59
CA LYS A 56 -0.85 -2.88 -8.26
C LYS A 56 -0.43 -3.60 -7.00
N PRO A 57 0.86 -3.98 -6.88
CA PRO A 57 1.36 -4.56 -5.64
C PRO A 57 1.10 -3.64 -4.44
N ALA A 58 0.98 -4.21 -3.24
CA ALA A 58 0.77 -3.41 -2.04
C ALA A 58 1.48 -3.97 -0.80
N ILE A 59 1.67 -3.10 0.18
CA ILE A 59 1.98 -3.45 1.56
C ILE A 59 0.82 -3.03 2.44
N VAL A 60 0.46 -3.89 3.42
CA VAL A 60 -0.56 -3.57 4.43
C VAL A 60 0.03 -3.80 5.82
N GLU A 61 0.13 -2.76 6.63
CA GLU A 61 0.58 -2.84 8.02
C GLU A 61 -0.61 -2.88 8.98
N PHE A 62 -0.62 -3.86 9.87
CA PHE A 62 -1.49 -3.89 11.05
C PHE A 62 -0.73 -3.33 12.24
N TYR A 63 -1.24 -2.25 12.84
CA TYR A 63 -0.55 -1.47 13.87
C TYR A 63 -1.50 -0.97 14.95
N ALA A 64 -0.93 -0.43 16.04
CA ALA A 64 -1.64 0.38 17.03
C ALA A 64 -0.82 1.62 17.40
N ASP A 65 -1.49 2.68 17.86
CA ASP A 65 -0.84 3.96 18.20
C ASP A 65 0.08 3.85 19.43
N TRP A 66 -0.21 2.93 20.34
CA TRP A 66 0.56 2.68 21.56
C TRP A 66 1.76 1.72 21.37
N CYS A 67 1.94 1.15 20.18
CA CYS A 67 2.93 0.11 19.89
C CYS A 67 4.28 0.74 19.50
N PRO A 68 5.34 0.64 20.33
CA PRO A 68 6.64 1.25 20.02
C PRO A 68 7.29 0.72 18.75
N PRO A 69 7.34 -0.61 18.46
CA PRO A 69 7.92 -1.11 17.21
C PRO A 69 7.09 -0.70 15.97
N CYS A 70 5.78 -0.49 16.12
CA CYS A 70 4.95 0.03 15.02
C CYS A 70 5.33 1.48 14.66
N LYS A 71 5.76 2.30 15.60
CA LYS A 71 6.25 3.66 15.33
C LYS A 71 7.53 3.66 14.51
N VAL A 72 8.41 2.68 14.73
CA VAL A 72 9.61 2.48 13.90
C VAL A 72 9.20 2.11 12.47
N MET A 73 8.29 1.15 12.34
CA MET A 73 7.77 0.71 11.04
C MET A 73 7.06 1.83 10.28
N ALA A 74 6.33 2.70 10.96
CA ALA A 74 5.66 3.85 10.34
C ALA A 74 6.64 4.78 9.60
N SER A 75 7.85 4.98 10.12
CA SER A 75 8.90 5.73 9.44
C SER A 75 9.40 5.01 8.20
N VAL A 76 9.69 3.71 8.33
CA VAL A 76 10.14 2.85 7.23
C VAL A 76 9.10 2.84 6.09
N LEU A 77 7.84 2.60 6.42
CA LEU A 77 6.76 2.54 5.43
C LEU A 77 6.50 3.90 4.75
N LYS A 78 6.67 5.00 5.48
CA LYS A 78 6.59 6.34 4.90
C LYS A 78 7.68 6.58 3.85
N ASP A 79 8.89 6.10 4.09
CA ASP A 79 10.00 6.23 3.14
C ASP A 79 9.78 5.32 1.92
N LEU A 80 9.37 4.07 2.15
CA LEU A 80 9.04 3.12 1.07
C LEU A 80 7.87 3.62 0.21
N ALA A 81 6.83 4.21 0.81
CA ALA A 81 5.73 4.81 0.05
C ALA A 81 6.18 5.92 -0.91
N LYS A 82 7.25 6.65 -0.56
CA LYS A 82 7.86 7.65 -1.45
C LYS A 82 8.72 7.01 -2.53
N GLU A 83 9.55 6.04 -2.14
CA GLU A 83 10.50 5.37 -3.04
C GLU A 83 9.77 4.57 -4.13
N TYR A 84 8.67 3.90 -3.76
CA TYR A 84 7.86 3.11 -4.68
C TYR A 84 6.59 3.83 -5.15
N ALA A 85 6.56 5.16 -5.07
CA ALA A 85 5.41 5.95 -5.50
C ALA A 85 5.00 5.62 -6.95
N GLY A 86 3.72 5.29 -7.16
CA GLY A 86 3.17 4.88 -8.46
C GLY A 86 3.41 3.41 -8.83
N LYS A 87 4.34 2.72 -8.19
CA LYS A 87 4.64 1.30 -8.43
C LYS A 87 3.96 0.38 -7.43
N MET A 88 3.74 0.84 -6.21
CA MET A 88 3.20 0.07 -5.10
C MET A 88 2.32 0.94 -4.23
N ASP A 89 1.24 0.37 -3.69
CA ASP A 89 0.41 1.02 -2.70
C ASP A 89 0.85 0.62 -1.28
N VAL A 90 0.73 1.54 -0.32
CA VAL A 90 1.03 1.27 1.09
C VAL A 90 -0.20 1.62 1.93
N TYR A 91 -0.77 0.60 2.55
CA TYR A 91 -1.93 0.71 3.44
C TYR A 91 -1.53 0.46 4.90
N LYS A 92 -2.32 1.00 5.81
CA LYS A 92 -2.20 0.72 7.24
C LYS A 92 -3.57 0.53 7.88
N ILE A 93 -3.65 -0.36 8.86
CA ILE A 93 -4.88 -0.73 9.56
C ILE A 93 -4.62 -0.64 11.05
N ASN A 94 -5.35 0.23 11.74
CA ASN A 94 -5.27 0.32 13.19
C ASN A 94 -6.11 -0.81 13.83
N VAL A 95 -5.46 -1.76 14.51
CA VAL A 95 -6.13 -2.93 15.09
C VAL A 95 -7.10 -2.57 16.20
N ASP A 96 -6.90 -1.44 16.90
CA ASP A 96 -7.83 -0.99 17.94
C ASP A 96 -9.12 -0.44 17.35
N LYS A 97 -9.05 0.19 16.16
CA LYS A 97 -10.20 0.68 15.41
C LYS A 97 -10.89 -0.43 14.59
N GLN A 98 -10.14 -1.43 14.16
CA GLN A 98 -10.59 -2.54 13.30
C GLN A 98 -10.45 -3.91 14.01
N LYS A 99 -10.99 -4.00 15.24
CA LYS A 99 -10.86 -5.19 16.12
C LYS A 99 -11.46 -6.44 15.49
N GLU A 100 -12.63 -6.31 14.86
CA GLU A 100 -13.32 -7.41 14.20
C GLU A 100 -12.48 -7.97 13.06
N LEU A 101 -12.05 -7.12 12.12
CA LEU A 101 -11.18 -7.50 11.02
C LEU A 101 -9.92 -8.21 11.53
N SER A 102 -9.22 -7.60 12.49
CA SER A 102 -7.97 -8.16 13.03
C SER A 102 -8.14 -9.53 13.65
N LYS A 103 -9.27 -9.77 14.33
CA LYS A 103 -9.62 -11.07 14.91
C LYS A 103 -9.97 -12.09 13.82
N GLU A 104 -10.79 -11.71 12.84
CA GLU A 104 -11.26 -12.59 11.78
C GLU A 104 -10.12 -13.10 10.89
N ILE A 105 -9.15 -12.25 10.57
CA ILE A 105 -7.98 -12.64 9.77
C ILE A 105 -6.80 -13.17 10.61
N GLY A 106 -6.94 -13.24 11.93
CA GLY A 106 -5.99 -13.89 12.81
C GLY A 106 -4.72 -13.08 13.10
N ILE A 107 -4.82 -11.73 13.18
CA ILE A 107 -3.67 -10.91 13.58
C ILE A 107 -3.35 -11.16 15.05
N ALA A 108 -2.28 -11.91 15.32
CA ALA A 108 -1.85 -12.31 16.66
C ALA A 108 -0.86 -11.35 17.32
N SER A 109 -0.15 -10.57 16.53
CA SER A 109 0.87 -9.64 17.00
C SER A 109 0.95 -8.40 16.12
N ILE A 110 1.50 -7.31 16.62
CA ILE A 110 1.76 -6.08 15.88
C ILE A 110 3.21 -5.58 16.09
N PRO A 111 3.82 -4.97 15.06
CA PRO A 111 3.29 -4.85 13.71
C PRO A 111 3.23 -6.20 12.99
N THR A 112 2.23 -6.40 12.15
CA THR A 112 2.18 -7.47 11.16
C THR A 112 2.05 -6.81 9.78
N ILE A 113 2.85 -7.27 8.82
CA ILE A 113 2.95 -6.68 7.50
C ILE A 113 2.58 -7.75 6.47
N PHE A 114 1.60 -7.43 5.63
CA PHE A 114 1.27 -8.21 4.45
C PHE A 114 1.97 -7.60 3.25
N ILE A 115 2.76 -8.41 2.54
CA ILE A 115 3.36 -8.06 1.25
C ILE A 115 2.52 -8.75 0.19
N CYS A 116 1.84 -7.97 -0.63
CA CYS A 116 0.74 -8.39 -1.48
C CYS A 116 1.13 -8.33 -2.97
N PRO A 117 1.63 -9.45 -3.55
CA PRO A 117 1.84 -9.54 -4.99
C PRO A 117 0.50 -9.65 -5.72
N VAL A 118 0.38 -9.04 -6.90
CA VAL A 118 -0.86 -9.06 -7.69
C VAL A 118 -1.28 -10.48 -8.02
N GLY A 119 -2.54 -10.83 -7.70
CA GLY A 119 -3.14 -12.13 -8.01
C GLY A 119 -2.55 -13.33 -7.26
N LYS A 120 -1.76 -13.10 -6.21
CA LYS A 120 -1.17 -14.16 -5.37
C LYS A 120 -1.55 -13.97 -3.90
N GLN A 121 -1.23 -14.97 -3.10
CA GLN A 121 -1.35 -14.85 -1.64
C GLN A 121 -0.28 -13.91 -1.09
N PRO A 122 -0.63 -13.06 -0.11
CA PRO A 122 0.35 -12.23 0.58
C PRO A 122 1.38 -13.06 1.35
N LEU A 123 2.64 -12.58 1.34
CA LEU A 123 3.63 -12.98 2.34
C LEU A 123 3.34 -12.21 3.64
N VAL A 124 3.32 -12.92 4.75
CA VAL A 124 3.06 -12.33 6.08
C VAL A 124 4.37 -12.24 6.88
N VAL A 125 4.72 -11.03 7.27
CA VAL A 125 5.90 -10.74 8.11
C VAL A 125 5.41 -10.23 9.48
N SER A 126 5.76 -10.94 10.55
CA SER A 126 5.40 -10.56 11.92
C SER A 126 6.56 -9.86 12.61
N GLY A 127 6.26 -8.76 13.31
CA GLY A 127 7.24 -7.94 14.01
C GLY A 127 7.89 -6.86 13.14
N ALA A 128 8.64 -5.98 13.79
CA ALA A 128 9.38 -4.93 13.11
C ALA A 128 10.63 -5.52 12.43
N VAL A 129 10.88 -5.10 11.20
CA VAL A 129 12.07 -5.45 10.42
C VAL A 129 12.79 -4.18 9.97
N SER A 130 14.05 -4.30 9.57
CA SER A 130 14.78 -3.17 9.00
C SER A 130 14.21 -2.77 7.63
N LYS A 131 14.50 -1.53 7.22
CA LYS A 131 14.12 -1.05 5.89
C LYS A 131 14.68 -1.93 4.79
N GLU A 132 15.95 -2.30 4.92
CA GLU A 132 16.68 -3.13 3.96
C GLU A 132 16.04 -4.52 3.82
N THR A 133 15.67 -5.12 4.96
CA THR A 133 14.97 -6.42 4.98
C THR A 133 13.61 -6.32 4.28
N LEU A 134 12.86 -5.26 4.56
CA LEU A 134 11.55 -5.08 3.93
C LEU A 134 11.68 -4.78 2.43
N GLN A 135 12.70 -4.01 2.02
CA GLN A 135 13.01 -3.78 0.61
C GLN A 135 13.38 -5.08 -0.13
N MET A 136 14.17 -5.95 0.51
CA MET A 136 14.48 -7.26 -0.06
C MET A 136 13.22 -8.08 -0.35
N TYR A 137 12.30 -8.17 0.62
CA TYR A 137 11.02 -8.85 0.41
C TYR A 137 10.16 -8.19 -0.68
N ILE A 138 10.14 -6.84 -0.74
CA ILE A 138 9.43 -6.10 -1.78
C ILE A 138 9.98 -6.45 -3.16
N GLU A 139 11.29 -6.38 -3.34
CA GLU A 139 11.93 -6.64 -4.64
C GLU A 139 11.71 -8.09 -5.08
N GLU A 140 11.85 -9.04 -4.15
CA GLU A 140 11.67 -10.46 -4.43
C GLU A 140 10.20 -10.81 -4.73
N GLU A 141 9.28 -10.46 -3.83
CA GLU A 141 7.89 -10.91 -3.88
C GLU A 141 7.02 -10.08 -4.84
N LEU A 142 7.25 -8.77 -4.91
CA LEU A 142 6.39 -7.88 -5.70
C LEU A 142 6.94 -7.62 -7.10
N PHE A 143 8.26 -7.61 -7.28
CA PHE A 143 8.88 -7.24 -8.56
C PHE A 143 9.69 -8.38 -9.19
N GLY A 144 9.87 -9.51 -8.49
CA GLY A 144 10.59 -10.67 -9.02
C GLY A 144 12.11 -10.45 -9.20
N ASN A 145 12.65 -9.43 -8.54
CA ASN A 145 14.08 -9.13 -8.55
C ASN A 145 14.76 -9.96 -7.46
N ILE A 146 15.30 -11.12 -7.82
CA ILE A 146 16.10 -11.95 -6.90
C ILE A 146 17.44 -11.25 -6.76
N SER A 147 17.79 -10.83 -5.55
CA SER A 147 19.15 -10.41 -5.22
C SER A 147 20.05 -11.66 -5.19
N GLU A 148 20.90 -11.82 -6.23
CA GLU A 148 21.98 -12.81 -6.22
C GLU A 148 23.04 -12.44 -5.18
#